data_4ea04fe0b24a1a0d617233373fb67e32
#
_entry.id   4ea04fe0b24a1a0d617233373fb67e32
#
_cell.length_a   1.000
_cell.length_b   1.000
_cell.length_c   1.000
_cell.angle_alpha   90.00
_cell.angle_beta   90.00
_cell.angle_gamma   90.00
#
_symmetry.space_group_name_H-M   'P 1'
#
loop_
_entity.id
_entity.type
_entity.pdbx_description
1 polymer ?
#
loop_
_entity_poly.entity_id
_entity_poly.type
_entity_poly.pdbx_seq_one_letter_code
_entity_poly.pdbx_strand_id
1 'polypeptide(L)'
;MTLPGDCGRLTWRSWHAPPEEPTAKHMKDKDKRPRFSSLRQFSWSGSKDKGEDERLIESTVLEWYEQKHRKPSPEEATFVNSIPIRDCPHCRSRLFARHGKGPNGIQRYKCLGCHRRFTPLTGTIFDSRKIPISEWIEFLLHLFEFHSLKTPATDNRNAETTGGYWLSKVFAVLKGIQKDVVLKGTVWADEKLFDAPNAAKERAKAKTGSSLSRGCQYYVAIATDGDLAIFIVMGRSKPSDKSCMRTYGRHIAEGSALIHDGEPSHSSFIDALALRSEVHASAETKGLRDSENPMDPINDIHDKMEKFMSAHPGYDRSRLQDWMNLFWFLWCTPGDKMDKVKAFLKLAISKRMRIKFRDVYGKKGGDS
;
A
#
# COMPACT_ATOMS: atom_id res chain seq x y z
N MET A 1 -11.31 22.54 0.31
CA MET A 1 -10.14 22.67 -0.55
C MET A 1 -10.45 21.86 -1.80
N THR A 2 -10.92 22.54 -2.81
CA THR A 2 -11.23 22.03 -4.14
C THR A 2 -9.94 21.56 -4.81
N LEU A 3 -9.95 20.35 -5.31
CA LEU A 3 -8.93 19.86 -6.25
C LEU A 3 -9.19 20.53 -7.60
N PRO A 4 -8.17 20.96 -8.34
CA PRO A 4 -8.37 21.53 -9.66
C PRO A 4 -8.84 20.43 -10.61
N GLY A 5 -9.98 20.66 -11.26
CA GLY A 5 -10.43 19.88 -12.41
C GLY A 5 -9.56 20.21 -13.63
N ASP A 6 -9.30 19.22 -14.36
CA ASP A 6 -8.85 18.94 -15.72
C ASP A 6 -7.72 17.93 -15.68
N CYS A 7 -8.11 16.65 -15.69
CA CYS A 7 -7.17 15.56 -15.92
C CYS A 7 -7.45 15.00 -17.32
N GLY A 8 -6.66 15.44 -18.30
CA GLY A 8 -6.66 14.87 -19.63
C GLY A 8 -6.55 13.35 -19.56
N ARG A 9 -7.41 12.64 -20.28
CA ARG A 9 -7.45 11.17 -20.40
C ARG A 9 -6.09 10.63 -20.85
N LEU A 10 -5.27 10.25 -19.91
CA LEU A 10 -4.14 9.35 -20.16
C LEU A 10 -4.66 7.92 -19.96
N THR A 11 -4.97 7.27 -21.06
CA THR A 11 -5.36 5.86 -21.04
C THR A 11 -4.22 5.02 -20.49
N TRP A 12 -4.56 4.05 -19.66
CA TRP A 12 -3.66 3.13 -18.96
C TRP A 12 -2.70 2.31 -19.88
N ARG A 13 -2.90 2.36 -21.20
CA ARG A 13 -2.08 1.66 -22.20
C ARG A 13 -0.61 2.09 -22.25
N SER A 14 -0.28 3.30 -21.76
CA SER A 14 1.13 3.77 -21.71
C SER A 14 1.97 3.18 -20.58
N TRP A 15 1.39 2.34 -19.71
CA TRP A 15 2.02 1.83 -18.49
C TRP A 15 2.60 0.43 -18.61
N HIS A 16 2.34 -0.29 -19.68
CA HIS A 16 2.61 -1.73 -19.80
C HIS A 16 3.34 -2.16 -21.07
N ALA A 17 4.28 -1.36 -21.53
CA ALA A 17 5.41 -2.00 -22.22
C ALA A 17 6.31 -2.57 -21.11
N PRO A 18 6.48 -3.90 -20.99
CA PRO A 18 7.51 -4.43 -20.12
C PRO A 18 8.84 -3.85 -20.61
N PRO A 19 9.75 -3.41 -19.73
CA PRO A 19 11.10 -3.16 -20.14
C PRO A 19 11.59 -4.46 -20.80
N GLU A 20 12.17 -4.36 -21.98
CA GLU A 20 12.80 -5.50 -22.64
C GLU A 20 13.71 -6.18 -21.62
N GLU A 21 13.45 -7.43 -21.31
CA GLU A 21 14.29 -8.21 -20.42
C GLU A 21 15.70 -8.23 -21.03
N PRO A 22 16.73 -7.77 -20.31
CA PRO A 22 18.09 -7.97 -20.75
C PRO A 22 18.30 -9.47 -20.83
N THR A 23 18.56 -9.95 -22.06
CA THR A 23 18.80 -11.35 -22.36
C THR A 23 19.77 -11.96 -21.35
N ALA A 24 19.40 -13.10 -20.78
CA ALA A 24 20.00 -13.80 -19.64
C ALA A 24 21.48 -14.22 -19.79
N LYS A 25 22.24 -13.63 -20.71
CA LYS A 25 23.65 -13.99 -21.00
C LYS A 25 24.71 -13.09 -20.36
N HIS A 26 24.37 -12.00 -19.69
CA HIS A 26 25.37 -11.07 -19.12
C HIS A 26 25.27 -10.80 -17.61
N MET A 27 24.45 -11.56 -16.89
CA MET A 27 24.33 -11.46 -15.41
C MET A 27 25.01 -12.61 -14.66
N LYS A 28 26.09 -13.14 -15.18
CA LYS A 28 26.93 -14.07 -14.41
C LYS A 28 28.15 -13.30 -13.93
N ASP A 29 28.24 -13.12 -12.62
CA ASP A 29 29.43 -12.91 -11.78
C ASP A 29 29.59 -11.65 -10.93
N LYS A 30 28.61 -10.74 -10.83
CA LYS A 30 28.79 -9.59 -9.90
C LYS A 30 27.92 -9.58 -8.65
N ASP A 31 26.98 -10.51 -8.46
CA ASP A 31 26.01 -10.47 -7.37
C ASP A 31 26.08 -11.59 -6.32
N LYS A 32 27.20 -12.31 -6.24
CA LYS A 32 27.44 -13.18 -5.07
C LYS A 32 28.00 -12.36 -3.90
N ARG A 33 27.15 -11.48 -3.33
CA ARG A 33 27.50 -10.82 -2.06
C ARG A 33 27.43 -11.84 -0.93
N PRO A 34 28.40 -11.92 -0.04
CA PRO A 34 28.38 -12.87 1.07
C PRO A 34 27.16 -12.59 1.97
N ARG A 35 26.36 -13.63 2.23
CA ARG A 35 25.26 -13.58 3.20
C ARG A 35 25.85 -13.65 4.61
N PHE A 36 26.12 -12.55 5.25
CA PHE A 36 26.45 -12.50 6.66
C PHE A 36 25.17 -12.41 7.48
N SER A 37 24.81 -13.46 8.19
CA SER A 37 23.58 -13.54 8.97
C SER A 37 23.59 -12.74 10.28
N SER A 38 24.73 -12.27 10.78
CA SER A 38 24.78 -11.29 11.87
C SER A 38 26.15 -10.64 11.99
N LEU A 39 26.22 -9.31 11.85
CA LEU A 39 27.36 -8.49 12.19
C LEU A 39 27.51 -8.28 13.71
N ARG A 40 26.61 -8.84 14.54
CA ARG A 40 26.66 -8.67 16.01
C ARG A 40 27.78 -9.47 16.71
N GLN A 41 28.47 -10.34 15.98
CA GLN A 41 29.54 -11.18 16.54
C GLN A 41 30.97 -10.65 16.27
N PHE A 42 31.12 -9.56 15.54
CA PHE A 42 32.42 -8.93 15.36
C PHE A 42 32.71 -7.97 16.52
N SER A 43 33.31 -8.49 17.61
CA SER A 43 33.98 -7.67 18.57
C SER A 43 35.38 -7.33 18.02
N TRP A 44 35.51 -6.14 17.52
CA TRP A 44 36.76 -5.64 16.97
C TRP A 44 37.70 -5.24 18.11
N SER A 45 38.68 -6.08 18.43
CA SER A 45 39.76 -5.69 19.39
C SER A 45 40.72 -4.73 18.70
N GLY A 46 40.79 -3.52 19.20
CA GLY A 46 41.62 -2.46 18.62
C GLY A 46 43.14 -2.69 18.85
N SER A 47 43.74 -3.63 18.13
CA SER A 47 45.20 -3.75 18.04
C SER A 47 45.74 -2.74 17.03
N LYS A 48 46.82 -2.03 17.38
CA LYS A 48 47.45 -0.98 16.55
C LYS A 48 48.19 -1.53 15.32
N ASP A 49 48.52 -2.81 15.28
CA ASP A 49 49.22 -3.47 14.17
C ASP A 49 48.29 -4.48 13.47
N LYS A 50 47.45 -3.97 12.58
CA LYS A 50 46.61 -4.81 11.71
C LYS A 50 47.38 -5.25 10.48
N GLY A 51 47.36 -6.55 10.17
CA GLY A 51 47.89 -7.09 8.92
C GLY A 51 47.16 -6.52 7.70
N GLU A 52 47.71 -6.69 6.50
CA GLU A 52 47.10 -6.21 5.26
C GLU A 52 45.74 -6.86 5.03
N ASP A 53 45.58 -8.14 5.37
CA ASP A 53 44.33 -8.91 5.25
C ASP A 53 43.24 -8.33 6.16
N GLU A 54 43.59 -7.97 7.40
CA GLU A 54 42.65 -7.37 8.35
C GLU A 54 42.19 -5.97 7.88
N ARG A 55 43.08 -5.19 7.28
CA ARG A 55 42.74 -3.88 6.70
C ARG A 55 41.81 -4.01 5.51
N LEU A 56 42.05 -5.00 4.64
CA LEU A 56 41.17 -5.29 3.50
C LEU A 56 39.78 -5.71 3.95
N ILE A 57 39.69 -6.61 4.93
CA ILE A 57 38.41 -7.07 5.49
C ILE A 57 37.67 -5.88 6.13
N GLU A 58 38.38 -5.09 6.94
CA GLU A 58 37.79 -3.93 7.62
C GLU A 58 37.27 -2.89 6.63
N SER A 59 38.06 -2.52 5.62
CA SER A 59 37.63 -1.56 4.60
C SER A 59 36.42 -2.05 3.81
N THR A 60 36.43 -3.34 3.44
CA THR A 60 35.30 -3.98 2.73
C THR A 60 34.03 -4.00 3.60
N VAL A 61 34.17 -4.32 4.89
CA VAL A 61 33.03 -4.33 5.83
C VAL A 61 32.53 -2.91 6.10
N LEU A 62 33.40 -1.94 6.25
CA LEU A 62 33.02 -0.54 6.44
C LEU A 62 32.31 0.02 5.20
N GLU A 63 32.84 -0.22 4.01
CA GLU A 63 32.21 0.19 2.75
C GLU A 63 30.82 -0.44 2.61
N TRP A 64 30.69 -1.75 2.89
CA TRP A 64 29.40 -2.43 2.88
C TRP A 64 28.43 -1.86 3.92
N TYR A 65 28.92 -1.53 5.12
CA TYR A 65 28.12 -0.94 6.21
C TYR A 65 27.68 0.48 5.85
N GLU A 66 28.55 1.30 5.29
CA GLU A 66 28.22 2.66 4.84
C GLU A 66 27.20 2.64 3.70
N GLN A 67 27.33 1.71 2.77
CA GLN A 67 26.33 1.50 1.71
C GLN A 67 24.98 1.02 2.26
N LYS A 68 24.98 0.27 3.35
CA LYS A 68 23.73 -0.21 4.00
C LYS A 68 22.96 0.91 4.69
N HIS A 69 23.68 1.84 5.29
CA HIS A 69 23.10 2.92 6.08
C HIS A 69 23.27 4.25 5.35
N ARG A 70 22.38 4.48 4.38
CA ARG A 70 22.34 5.78 3.69
C ARG A 70 22.28 6.93 4.70
N LYS A 71 23.12 7.93 4.52
CA LYS A 71 23.02 9.18 5.29
C LYS A 71 21.86 10.01 4.72
N PRO A 72 21.08 10.73 5.57
CA PRO A 72 20.05 11.64 5.06
C PRO A 72 20.67 12.68 4.12
N SER A 73 20.10 12.85 2.94
CA SER A 73 20.56 13.82 1.96
C SER A 73 20.00 15.22 2.23
N PRO A 74 20.63 16.29 1.73
CA PRO A 74 20.07 17.65 1.78
C PRO A 74 18.70 17.77 1.12
N GLU A 75 18.46 17.00 0.06
CA GLU A 75 17.19 16.95 -0.68
C GLU A 75 16.09 16.35 0.19
N GLU A 76 16.38 15.34 1.00
CA GLU A 76 15.45 14.79 1.99
C GLU A 76 15.00 15.86 2.97
N ALA A 77 15.95 16.65 3.50
CA ALA A 77 15.63 17.73 4.42
C ALA A 77 14.79 18.82 3.74
N THR A 78 15.12 19.17 2.51
CA THR A 78 14.35 20.14 1.70
C THR A 78 12.92 19.66 1.50
N PHE A 79 12.73 18.40 1.10
CA PHE A 79 11.41 17.81 0.93
C PHE A 79 10.61 17.81 2.24
N VAL A 80 11.19 17.36 3.35
CA VAL A 80 10.52 17.32 4.66
C VAL A 80 10.14 18.72 5.14
N ASN A 81 11.02 19.69 4.95
CA ASN A 81 10.81 21.07 5.38
C ASN A 81 9.76 21.80 4.50
N SER A 82 9.50 21.35 3.28
CA SER A 82 8.47 21.92 2.41
C SER A 82 7.04 21.57 2.85
N ILE A 83 6.87 20.58 3.72
CA ILE A 83 5.56 20.12 4.16
C ILE A 83 5.05 21.05 5.28
N PRO A 84 3.88 21.69 5.10
CA PRO A 84 3.36 22.64 6.07
C PRO A 84 2.97 21.95 7.39
N ILE A 85 3.36 22.56 8.50
CA ILE A 85 2.95 22.15 9.84
C ILE A 85 1.73 22.97 10.25
N ARG A 86 0.66 22.32 10.66
CA ARG A 86 -0.58 22.96 11.10
C ARG A 86 -0.62 23.22 12.58
N ASP A 87 -0.12 22.26 13.37
CA ASP A 87 -0.20 22.29 14.83
C ASP A 87 0.94 21.51 15.50
N CYS A 88 1.11 21.70 16.79
CA CYS A 88 2.02 20.94 17.62
C CYS A 88 1.54 19.48 17.73
N PRO A 89 2.37 18.46 17.43
CA PRO A 89 1.98 17.05 17.52
C PRO A 89 1.71 16.57 18.95
N HIS A 90 2.08 17.36 19.97
CA HIS A 90 1.94 16.97 21.37
C HIS A 90 0.67 17.54 22.03
N CYS A 91 0.32 18.80 21.75
CA CYS A 91 -0.82 19.49 22.42
C CYS A 91 -1.80 20.16 21.45
N ARG A 92 -1.61 20.02 20.15
CA ARG A 92 -2.47 20.60 19.10
C ARG A 92 -2.46 22.13 19.04
N SER A 93 -1.63 22.82 19.84
CA SER A 93 -1.48 24.26 19.76
C SER A 93 -0.95 24.69 18.39
N ARG A 94 -1.51 25.75 17.84
CA ARG A 94 -1.03 26.41 16.60
C ARG A 94 0.11 27.40 16.86
N LEU A 95 0.41 27.69 18.14
CA LEU A 95 1.44 28.61 18.55
C LEU A 95 2.77 27.87 18.71
N PHE A 96 3.65 28.00 17.74
CA PHE A 96 5.00 27.43 17.76
C PHE A 96 5.96 28.30 16.94
N ALA A 97 7.24 28.22 17.28
CA ALA A 97 8.31 28.96 16.61
C ALA A 97 9.38 28.01 16.04
N ARG A 98 10.08 28.46 15.01
CA ARG A 98 11.27 27.76 14.49
C ARG A 98 12.35 27.72 15.58
N HIS A 99 13.02 26.57 15.72
CA HIS A 99 14.02 26.34 16.76
C HIS A 99 15.28 25.66 16.17
N GLY A 100 15.87 26.29 15.17
CA GLY A 100 17.05 25.79 14.47
C GLY A 100 16.78 24.54 13.64
N LYS A 101 17.85 23.99 13.05
CA LYS A 101 17.80 22.74 12.28
C LYS A 101 18.53 21.62 13.02
N GLY A 102 18.18 20.37 12.71
CA GLY A 102 18.92 19.19 13.14
C GLY A 102 20.22 19.00 12.34
N PRO A 103 21.10 18.06 12.75
CA PRO A 103 22.30 17.73 11.98
C PRO A 103 22.00 17.27 10.54
N ASN A 104 20.81 16.71 10.32
CA ASN A 104 20.32 16.27 9.02
C ASN A 104 19.57 17.37 8.23
N GLY A 105 19.67 18.63 8.62
CA GLY A 105 19.03 19.76 7.93
C GLY A 105 17.51 19.92 8.17
N ILE A 106 16.87 18.98 8.87
CA ILE A 106 15.43 19.05 9.15
C ILE A 106 15.12 20.14 10.17
N GLN A 107 14.16 21.01 9.86
CA GLN A 107 13.71 22.10 10.71
C GLN A 107 13.11 21.56 12.02
N ARG A 108 13.58 22.10 13.13
CA ARG A 108 13.01 21.89 14.46
C ARG A 108 12.12 23.06 14.85
N TYR A 109 11.11 22.76 15.63
CA TYR A 109 10.16 23.73 16.18
C TYR A 109 10.06 23.58 17.68
N LYS A 110 9.70 24.65 18.38
CA LYS A 110 9.37 24.66 19.81
C LYS A 110 7.93 25.14 19.94
N CYS A 111 7.07 24.34 20.57
CA CYS A 111 5.71 24.75 20.89
C CYS A 111 5.72 25.80 22.01
N LEU A 112 4.96 26.87 21.86
CA LEU A 112 4.81 27.91 22.88
C LEU A 112 3.82 27.51 23.96
N GLY A 113 2.88 26.58 23.65
CA GLY A 113 1.89 26.10 24.61
C GLY A 113 2.43 25.01 25.56
N CYS A 114 3.07 23.96 25.02
CA CYS A 114 3.57 22.84 25.85
C CYS A 114 5.09 22.81 25.97
N HIS A 115 5.81 23.74 25.39
CA HIS A 115 7.27 23.90 25.40
C HIS A 115 8.08 22.73 24.83
N ARG A 116 7.43 21.69 24.29
CA ARG A 116 8.10 20.55 23.67
C ARG A 116 8.66 20.90 22.30
N ARG A 117 9.79 20.28 21.96
CA ARG A 117 10.39 20.37 20.62
C ARG A 117 9.83 19.29 19.71
N PHE A 118 9.70 19.60 18.44
CA PHE A 118 9.24 18.67 17.42
C PHE A 118 9.78 19.02 16.03
N THR A 119 9.63 18.11 15.08
CA THR A 119 9.96 18.26 13.67
C THR A 119 8.72 17.91 12.83
N PRO A 120 8.71 18.14 11.51
CA PRO A 120 7.62 17.67 10.64
C PRO A 120 7.33 16.17 10.77
N LEU A 121 8.35 15.38 11.10
CA LEU A 121 8.24 13.91 11.21
C LEU A 121 7.74 13.44 12.58
N THR A 122 7.69 14.31 13.59
CA THR A 122 7.25 13.93 14.94
C THR A 122 5.80 13.48 14.95
N GLY A 123 5.55 12.32 15.54
CA GLY A 123 4.21 11.72 15.60
C GLY A 123 3.71 11.12 14.29
N THR A 124 4.55 10.99 13.26
CA THR A 124 4.24 10.32 12.00
C THR A 124 4.78 8.89 11.99
N ILE A 125 4.56 8.13 10.92
CA ILE A 125 5.19 6.81 10.74
C ILE A 125 6.72 6.88 10.67
N PHE A 126 7.28 8.05 10.43
CA PHE A 126 8.72 8.31 10.38
C PHE A 126 9.29 8.82 11.71
N ASP A 127 8.49 8.93 12.77
CA ASP A 127 8.97 9.37 14.07
C ASP A 127 10.03 8.42 14.65
N SER A 128 11.04 8.98 15.28
CA SER A 128 12.12 8.25 15.99
C SER A 128 12.84 7.20 15.12
N ARG A 129 12.91 7.41 13.81
CA ARG A 129 13.58 6.50 12.88
C ARG A 129 15.09 6.72 12.84
N LYS A 130 15.83 5.66 12.57
CA LYS A 130 17.27 5.72 12.22
C LYS A 130 17.49 5.69 10.70
N ILE A 131 16.50 5.24 9.93
CA ILE A 131 16.57 4.99 8.49
C ILE A 131 16.05 6.23 7.74
N PRO A 132 16.77 6.76 6.75
CA PRO A 132 16.37 7.94 5.99
C PRO A 132 15.15 7.70 5.09
N ILE A 133 14.49 8.76 4.61
CA ILE A 133 13.33 8.67 3.72
C ILE A 133 13.73 8.10 2.36
N SER A 134 14.98 8.29 1.93
CA SER A 134 15.50 7.72 0.68
C SER A 134 15.36 6.19 0.62
N GLU A 135 15.56 5.48 1.72
CA GLU A 135 15.31 4.02 1.76
C GLU A 135 13.81 3.68 1.72
N TRP A 136 12.97 4.55 2.26
CA TRP A 136 11.51 4.42 2.11
C TRP A 136 11.05 4.63 0.67
N ILE A 137 11.67 5.55 -0.06
CA ILE A 137 11.38 5.77 -1.48
C ILE A 137 11.63 4.49 -2.28
N GLU A 138 12.79 3.86 -2.07
CA GLU A 138 13.17 2.61 -2.73
C GLU A 138 12.18 1.47 -2.38
N PHE A 139 11.86 1.30 -1.11
CA PHE A 139 10.85 0.33 -0.67
C PHE A 139 9.48 0.55 -1.33
N LEU A 140 9.04 1.81 -1.40
CA LEU A 140 7.74 2.15 -2.02
C LEU A 140 7.75 1.93 -3.52
N LEU A 141 8.85 2.23 -4.22
CA LEU A 141 8.99 1.96 -5.65
C LEU A 141 8.80 0.47 -5.94
N HIS A 142 9.51 -0.41 -5.24
CA HIS A 142 9.34 -1.84 -5.39
C HIS A 142 7.93 -2.32 -5.06
N LEU A 143 7.35 -1.82 -3.98
CA LEU A 143 5.99 -2.16 -3.59
C LEU A 143 4.97 -1.74 -4.66
N PHE A 144 5.16 -0.57 -5.26
CA PHE A 144 4.26 0.00 -6.28
C PHE A 144 4.49 -0.62 -7.68
N GLU A 145 5.60 -1.27 -7.91
CA GLU A 145 5.90 -2.07 -9.12
C GLU A 145 5.42 -3.53 -9.01
N PHE A 146 4.63 -3.84 -7.99
CA PHE A 146 4.11 -5.19 -7.73
C PHE A 146 5.21 -6.23 -7.47
N HIS A 147 6.32 -5.82 -6.89
CA HIS A 147 7.34 -6.76 -6.43
C HIS A 147 6.91 -7.43 -5.12
N SER A 148 7.29 -8.69 -4.95
CA SER A 148 7.06 -9.39 -3.68
C SER A 148 7.78 -8.67 -2.54
N LEU A 149 7.25 -8.73 -1.31
CA LEU A 149 7.84 -8.05 -0.15
C LEU A 149 9.28 -8.50 0.18
N LYS A 150 9.72 -9.66 -0.34
CA LYS A 150 11.10 -10.13 -0.18
C LYS A 150 12.09 -9.27 -0.95
N THR A 151 11.74 -8.87 -2.16
CA THR A 151 12.62 -8.07 -3.04
C THR A 151 13.03 -6.75 -2.40
N PRO A 152 12.11 -5.84 -1.98
CA PRO A 152 12.51 -4.58 -1.38
C PRO A 152 13.24 -4.75 -0.04
N ALA A 153 12.94 -5.78 0.74
CA ALA A 153 13.70 -6.05 1.95
C ALA A 153 15.15 -6.46 1.63
N THR A 154 15.35 -7.30 0.62
CA THR A 154 16.67 -7.77 0.20
C THR A 154 17.48 -6.64 -0.44
N ASP A 155 16.88 -5.87 -1.34
CA ASP A 155 17.56 -4.79 -2.05
C ASP A 155 17.97 -3.65 -1.11
N ASN A 156 17.11 -3.29 -0.17
CA ASN A 156 17.41 -2.34 0.90
C ASN A 156 18.26 -2.96 2.02
N ARG A 157 18.74 -4.19 1.87
CA ARG A 157 19.54 -4.90 2.87
C ARG A 157 18.91 -4.96 4.26
N ASN A 158 17.60 -4.88 4.33
CA ASN A 158 16.83 -5.00 5.54
C ASN A 158 16.36 -6.45 5.75
N ALA A 159 16.09 -6.84 6.99
CA ALA A 159 15.45 -8.12 7.27
C ALA A 159 14.00 -8.13 6.76
N GLU A 160 13.48 -9.30 6.34
CA GLU A 160 12.09 -9.47 5.89
C GLU A 160 11.07 -8.93 6.92
N THR A 161 11.36 -9.08 8.22
CA THR A 161 10.54 -8.52 9.31
C THR A 161 10.48 -6.99 9.28
N THR A 162 11.54 -6.31 8.80
CA THR A 162 11.54 -4.87 8.60
C THR A 162 10.63 -4.48 7.46
N GLY A 163 10.65 -5.21 6.34
CA GLY A 163 9.74 -5.00 5.22
C GLY A 163 8.27 -5.16 5.64
N GLY A 164 7.94 -6.21 6.38
CA GLY A 164 6.60 -6.42 6.94
C GLY A 164 6.16 -5.31 7.91
N TYR A 165 7.10 -4.81 8.73
CA TYR A 165 6.83 -3.66 9.60
C TYR A 165 6.56 -2.38 8.80
N TRP A 166 7.29 -2.13 7.73
CA TRP A 166 7.08 -0.98 6.87
C TRP A 166 5.77 -1.08 6.11
N LEU A 167 5.44 -2.26 5.59
CA LEU A 167 4.13 -2.51 5.00
C LEU A 167 2.99 -2.21 5.98
N SER A 168 3.13 -2.62 7.24
CA SER A 168 2.12 -2.31 8.26
C SER A 168 1.95 -0.80 8.50
N LYS A 169 3.02 -0.03 8.36
CA LYS A 169 2.96 1.44 8.39
C LYS A 169 2.28 2.01 7.14
N VAL A 170 2.57 1.46 5.96
CA VAL A 170 1.87 1.84 4.71
C VAL A 170 0.37 1.61 4.85
N PHE A 171 -0.04 0.43 5.29
CA PHE A 171 -1.43 0.09 5.51
C PHE A 171 -2.13 1.03 6.50
N ALA A 172 -1.45 1.37 7.59
CA ALA A 172 -2.01 2.28 8.56
C ALA A 172 -2.21 3.70 7.99
N VAL A 173 -1.29 4.19 7.16
CA VAL A 173 -1.44 5.47 6.45
C VAL A 173 -2.65 5.44 5.51
N LEU A 174 -2.86 4.33 4.81
CA LEU A 174 -3.94 4.18 3.83
C LEU A 174 -5.28 3.73 4.45
N LYS A 175 -5.32 3.39 5.74
CA LYS A 175 -6.54 2.95 6.41
C LYS A 175 -7.66 3.99 6.23
N GLY A 176 -8.80 3.51 5.74
CA GLY A 176 -10.00 4.32 5.50
C GLY A 176 -9.87 5.36 4.39
N ILE A 177 -8.90 5.20 3.47
CA ILE A 177 -8.67 6.13 2.36
C ILE A 177 -9.89 6.22 1.42
N GLN A 178 -10.69 5.16 1.33
CA GLN A 178 -11.86 5.06 0.46
C GLN A 178 -13.16 5.59 1.11
N LYS A 179 -13.16 5.95 2.39
CA LYS A 179 -14.39 6.20 3.18
C LYS A 179 -15.28 7.32 2.64
N ASP A 180 -14.69 8.30 1.98
CA ASP A 180 -15.40 9.49 1.47
C ASP A 180 -15.51 9.48 -0.07
N VAL A 181 -15.22 8.34 -0.73
CA VAL A 181 -15.37 8.18 -2.18
C VAL A 181 -16.87 8.07 -2.51
N VAL A 182 -17.32 8.84 -3.48
CA VAL A 182 -18.69 8.78 -4.02
C VAL A 182 -18.59 8.77 -5.56
N LEU A 183 -19.03 7.68 -6.17
CA LEU A 183 -19.07 7.44 -7.60
C LEU A 183 -20.33 8.09 -8.20
N LYS A 184 -20.24 8.59 -9.44
CA LYS A 184 -21.31 9.38 -10.08
C LYS A 184 -21.47 9.03 -11.55
N GLY A 185 -22.64 9.34 -12.10
CA GLY A 185 -22.90 9.20 -13.53
C GLY A 185 -23.15 7.73 -13.91
N THR A 186 -22.32 7.15 -14.75
CA THR A 186 -22.37 5.72 -15.07
C THR A 186 -21.40 4.98 -14.15
N VAL A 187 -21.91 4.05 -13.38
CA VAL A 187 -21.16 3.26 -12.40
C VAL A 187 -21.24 1.79 -12.77
N TRP A 188 -20.11 1.12 -12.86
CA TRP A 188 -19.99 -0.33 -12.98
C TRP A 188 -19.78 -0.94 -11.61
N ALA A 189 -20.48 -2.03 -11.30
CA ALA A 189 -20.33 -2.73 -10.02
C ALA A 189 -20.36 -4.24 -10.20
N ASP A 190 -19.48 -4.93 -9.46
CA ASP A 190 -19.38 -6.40 -9.41
C ASP A 190 -18.62 -6.82 -8.12
N GLU A 191 -18.64 -8.09 -7.77
CA GLU A 191 -17.92 -8.68 -6.65
C GLU A 191 -16.82 -9.63 -7.12
N LYS A 192 -15.63 -9.47 -6.53
CA LYS A 192 -14.52 -10.42 -6.71
C LYS A 192 -14.29 -11.26 -5.47
N LEU A 193 -14.03 -12.55 -5.70
CA LEU A 193 -13.78 -13.53 -4.65
C LEU A 193 -12.27 -13.69 -4.37
N PHE A 194 -11.90 -13.69 -3.09
CA PHE A 194 -10.55 -13.99 -2.63
C PHE A 194 -10.57 -15.08 -1.56
N ASP A 195 -9.61 -15.99 -1.62
CA ASP A 195 -9.48 -17.04 -0.60
C ASP A 195 -9.31 -16.46 0.79
N ALA A 196 -10.11 -16.95 1.74
CA ALA A 196 -9.96 -16.65 3.15
C ALA A 196 -8.75 -17.41 3.77
N PRO A 197 -8.27 -17.04 4.97
CA PRO A 197 -7.28 -17.84 5.69
C PRO A 197 -7.73 -19.29 5.82
N ASN A 198 -6.81 -20.22 5.57
CA ASN A 198 -7.05 -21.68 5.61
C ASN A 198 -8.03 -22.24 4.55
N ALA A 199 -8.46 -21.48 3.57
CA ALA A 199 -9.38 -21.95 2.53
C ALA A 199 -8.93 -23.27 1.87
N ALA A 200 -7.63 -23.42 1.57
CA ALA A 200 -7.07 -24.66 1.01
C ALA A 200 -7.25 -25.86 1.94
N LYS A 201 -7.04 -25.68 3.25
CA LYS A 201 -7.24 -26.74 4.25
C LYS A 201 -8.72 -27.11 4.42
N GLU A 202 -9.59 -26.11 4.33
CA GLU A 202 -11.04 -26.31 4.44
C GLU A 202 -11.59 -26.99 3.19
N ARG A 203 -11.10 -26.60 1.98
CA ARG A 203 -11.43 -27.30 0.72
C ARG A 203 -10.98 -28.76 0.73
N ALA A 204 -9.78 -29.05 1.26
CA ALA A 204 -9.27 -30.42 1.37
C ALA A 204 -10.08 -31.31 2.35
N LYS A 205 -10.77 -30.70 3.31
CA LYS A 205 -11.66 -31.39 4.26
C LYS A 205 -13.09 -31.57 3.71
N ALA A 206 -13.48 -30.77 2.72
CA ALA A 206 -14.80 -30.88 2.10
C ALA A 206 -14.89 -32.20 1.32
N LYS A 207 -15.93 -33.01 1.59
CA LYS A 207 -16.22 -34.21 0.80
C LYS A 207 -16.48 -33.82 -0.65
N THR A 208 -15.96 -34.62 -1.57
CA THR A 208 -16.21 -34.48 -3.02
C THR A 208 -17.71 -34.33 -3.29
N GLY A 209 -18.12 -33.19 -3.89
CA GLY A 209 -19.52 -32.92 -4.22
C GLY A 209 -20.25 -31.90 -3.31
N SER A 210 -19.63 -31.45 -2.19
CA SER A 210 -20.19 -30.33 -1.46
C SER A 210 -19.80 -29.00 -2.15
N SER A 211 -20.78 -28.10 -2.38
CA SER A 211 -20.48 -26.72 -2.73
C SER A 211 -19.40 -26.19 -1.75
N LEU A 212 -18.37 -25.51 -2.28
CA LEU A 212 -17.32 -24.89 -1.50
C LEU A 212 -17.87 -24.39 -0.17
N SER A 213 -17.27 -24.84 0.94
CA SER A 213 -17.81 -24.58 2.27
C SER A 213 -18.01 -23.08 2.45
N ARG A 214 -19.25 -22.70 2.80
CA ARG A 214 -19.61 -21.29 3.06
C ARG A 214 -18.59 -20.70 4.03
N GLY A 215 -17.95 -19.60 3.64
CA GLY A 215 -16.94 -18.93 4.48
C GLY A 215 -15.47 -19.17 4.13
N CYS A 216 -15.17 -19.96 3.08
CA CYS A 216 -13.80 -20.14 2.60
C CYS A 216 -13.25 -18.94 1.79
N GLN A 217 -14.12 -18.02 1.38
CA GLN A 217 -13.74 -16.89 0.53
C GLN A 217 -14.22 -15.57 1.11
N TYR A 218 -13.48 -14.50 0.81
CA TYR A 218 -13.93 -13.13 1.00
C TYR A 218 -14.58 -12.63 -0.27
N TYR A 219 -15.66 -11.90 -0.11
CA TYR A 219 -16.29 -11.10 -1.16
C TYR A 219 -15.77 -9.68 -1.07
N VAL A 220 -15.27 -9.15 -2.16
CA VAL A 220 -14.81 -7.76 -2.30
C VAL A 220 -15.71 -7.06 -3.28
N ALA A 221 -16.46 -6.08 -2.80
CA ALA A 221 -17.24 -5.20 -3.65
C ALA A 221 -16.31 -4.28 -4.43
N ILE A 222 -16.50 -4.20 -5.71
CA ILE A 222 -15.76 -3.35 -6.63
C ILE A 222 -16.79 -2.50 -7.38
N ALA A 223 -16.57 -1.19 -7.41
CA ALA A 223 -17.33 -0.32 -8.29
C ALA A 223 -16.46 0.81 -8.81
N THR A 224 -16.75 1.32 -9.99
CA THR A 224 -16.04 2.42 -10.64
C THR A 224 -16.96 3.28 -11.47
N ASP A 225 -16.67 4.56 -11.57
CA ASP A 225 -17.29 5.49 -12.52
C ASP A 225 -16.35 5.87 -13.69
N GLY A 226 -15.25 5.12 -13.82
CA GLY A 226 -14.21 5.35 -14.82
C GLY A 226 -13.06 6.24 -14.32
N ASP A 227 -13.33 7.18 -13.42
CA ASP A 227 -12.33 8.08 -12.83
C ASP A 227 -11.90 7.60 -11.43
N LEU A 228 -12.87 7.23 -10.62
CA LEU A 228 -12.68 6.71 -9.26
C LEU A 228 -13.17 5.27 -9.16
N ALA A 229 -12.74 4.60 -8.11
CA ALA A 229 -13.20 3.25 -7.78
C ALA A 229 -13.32 3.05 -6.28
N ILE A 230 -13.99 1.98 -5.87
CA ILE A 230 -13.98 1.45 -4.51
C ILE A 230 -13.64 -0.04 -4.51
N PHE A 231 -12.97 -0.50 -3.45
CA PHE A 231 -12.58 -1.89 -3.22
C PHE A 231 -12.82 -2.22 -1.76
N ILE A 232 -14.00 -2.74 -1.42
CA ILE A 232 -14.44 -2.90 -0.03
C ILE A 232 -14.69 -4.38 0.27
N VAL A 233 -14.01 -4.91 1.28
CA VAL A 233 -14.23 -6.28 1.76
C VAL A 233 -15.57 -6.34 2.50
N MET A 234 -16.53 -7.05 1.90
CA MET A 234 -17.88 -7.21 2.46
C MET A 234 -17.95 -8.25 3.58
N GLY A 235 -17.09 -9.26 3.53
CA GLY A 235 -17.07 -10.38 4.48
C GLY A 235 -16.88 -11.74 3.80
N ARG A 236 -17.16 -12.80 4.55
CA ARG A 236 -17.04 -14.21 4.08
C ARG A 236 -18.35 -14.82 3.61
N SER A 237 -19.46 -14.17 3.86
CA SER A 237 -20.78 -14.64 3.43
C SER A 237 -21.08 -14.11 2.04
N LYS A 238 -21.90 -14.85 1.26
CA LYS A 238 -22.47 -14.34 0.00
C LYS A 238 -23.09 -12.96 0.28
N PRO A 239 -22.92 -11.99 -0.62
CA PRO A 239 -23.55 -10.69 -0.52
C PRO A 239 -25.05 -10.81 -0.26
N SER A 240 -25.55 -9.94 0.60
CA SER A 240 -26.98 -9.78 0.91
C SER A 240 -27.36 -8.34 0.71
N ASP A 241 -28.64 -8.06 0.55
CA ASP A 241 -29.19 -6.70 0.41
C ASP A 241 -28.61 -5.75 1.47
N LYS A 242 -28.59 -6.20 2.72
CA LYS A 242 -28.02 -5.41 3.82
C LYS A 242 -26.53 -5.13 3.65
N SER A 243 -25.73 -6.08 3.15
CA SER A 243 -24.31 -5.89 2.92
C SER A 243 -24.04 -5.02 1.71
N CYS A 244 -24.81 -5.20 0.62
CA CYS A 244 -24.73 -4.36 -0.57
C CYS A 244 -25.13 -2.92 -0.26
N MET A 245 -26.25 -2.71 0.43
CA MET A 245 -26.68 -1.39 0.86
C MET A 245 -25.64 -0.70 1.77
N ARG A 246 -25.04 -1.43 2.71
CA ARG A 246 -23.99 -0.88 3.58
C ARG A 246 -22.74 -0.47 2.81
N THR A 247 -22.40 -1.18 1.73
CA THR A 247 -21.18 -0.98 0.94
C THR A 247 -21.44 -0.03 -0.22
N TYR A 248 -22.26 -0.40 -1.19
CA TYR A 248 -22.53 0.41 -2.37
C TYR A 248 -23.34 1.67 -2.05
N GLY A 249 -24.35 1.54 -1.17
CA GLY A 249 -25.23 2.64 -0.80
C GLY A 249 -24.55 3.87 -0.18
N ARG A 250 -23.30 3.72 0.27
CA ARG A 250 -22.49 4.85 0.77
C ARG A 250 -21.60 5.48 -0.28
N HIS A 251 -21.38 4.76 -1.38
CA HIS A 251 -20.34 5.07 -2.35
C HIS A 251 -20.88 5.38 -3.74
N ILE A 252 -22.17 5.21 -3.97
CA ILE A 252 -22.82 5.52 -5.25
C ILE A 252 -23.79 6.68 -5.03
N ALA A 253 -23.72 7.70 -5.88
CA ALA A 253 -24.61 8.85 -5.82
C ALA A 253 -26.00 8.46 -6.30
N GLU A 254 -27.04 9.00 -5.66
CA GLU A 254 -28.44 8.84 -6.05
C GLU A 254 -28.65 9.25 -7.52
N GLY A 255 -29.51 8.50 -8.22
CA GLY A 255 -29.86 8.73 -9.62
C GLY A 255 -28.80 8.35 -10.65
N SER A 256 -27.67 7.77 -10.24
CA SER A 256 -26.64 7.26 -11.16
C SER A 256 -27.18 6.12 -12.03
N ALA A 257 -26.56 5.89 -13.19
CA ALA A 257 -26.75 4.66 -13.96
C ALA A 257 -25.85 3.56 -13.38
N LEU A 258 -26.39 2.38 -13.12
CA LEU A 258 -25.65 1.24 -12.60
C LEU A 258 -25.61 0.13 -13.65
N ILE A 259 -24.41 -0.24 -14.09
CA ILE A 259 -24.15 -1.38 -14.96
C ILE A 259 -23.62 -2.52 -14.09
N HIS A 260 -24.29 -3.69 -14.10
CA HIS A 260 -23.95 -4.82 -13.23
C HIS A 260 -24.41 -6.17 -13.81
N ASP A 261 -23.98 -7.26 -13.18
CA ASP A 261 -24.27 -8.63 -13.65
C ASP A 261 -25.68 -9.17 -13.32
N GLY A 262 -26.49 -8.39 -12.61
CA GLY A 262 -27.83 -8.78 -12.19
C GLY A 262 -27.89 -9.58 -10.89
N GLU A 263 -26.86 -9.56 -10.03
CA GLU A 263 -26.91 -10.22 -8.72
C GLU A 263 -28.13 -9.70 -7.92
N PRO A 264 -29.04 -10.58 -7.46
CA PRO A 264 -30.30 -10.17 -6.79
C PRO A 264 -30.10 -9.30 -5.54
N SER A 265 -28.98 -9.46 -4.85
CA SER A 265 -28.65 -8.66 -3.66
C SER A 265 -28.38 -7.17 -3.95
N HIS A 266 -28.38 -6.77 -5.22
CA HIS A 266 -28.25 -5.37 -5.62
C HIS A 266 -29.56 -4.59 -5.57
N SER A 267 -30.73 -5.27 -5.62
CA SER A 267 -32.05 -4.63 -5.71
C SER A 267 -32.27 -3.56 -4.64
N SER A 268 -31.94 -3.86 -3.40
CA SER A 268 -32.21 -2.96 -2.28
C SER A 268 -31.50 -1.60 -2.36
N PHE A 269 -30.25 -1.56 -2.81
CA PHE A 269 -29.56 -0.27 -2.94
C PHE A 269 -29.89 0.43 -4.26
N ILE A 270 -30.25 -0.32 -5.31
CA ILE A 270 -30.76 0.23 -6.57
C ILE A 270 -32.03 1.02 -6.30
N ASP A 271 -33.00 0.42 -5.60
CA ASP A 271 -34.25 1.06 -5.24
C ASP A 271 -34.05 2.25 -4.31
N ALA A 272 -33.24 2.08 -3.26
CA ALA A 272 -33.00 3.12 -2.25
C ALA A 272 -32.31 4.36 -2.81
N LEU A 273 -31.46 4.22 -3.81
CA LEU A 273 -30.74 5.31 -4.47
C LEU A 273 -31.35 5.75 -5.79
N ALA A 274 -32.53 5.22 -6.14
CA ALA A 274 -33.20 5.48 -7.41
C ALA A 274 -32.26 5.34 -8.64
N LEU A 275 -31.45 4.26 -8.66
CA LEU A 275 -30.48 4.03 -9.72
C LEU A 275 -31.16 3.54 -11.00
N ARG A 276 -30.65 3.92 -12.13
CA ARG A 276 -31.03 3.37 -13.44
C ARG A 276 -30.22 2.11 -13.68
N SER A 277 -30.82 0.95 -13.40
CA SER A 277 -30.16 -0.35 -13.50
C SER A 277 -30.10 -0.82 -14.96
N GLU A 278 -28.90 -1.23 -15.39
CA GLU A 278 -28.63 -1.89 -16.65
C GLU A 278 -27.92 -3.22 -16.35
N VAL A 279 -28.56 -4.33 -16.68
CA VAL A 279 -28.09 -5.68 -16.35
C VAL A 279 -27.43 -6.32 -17.55
N HIS A 280 -26.20 -6.84 -17.35
CA HIS A 280 -25.47 -7.63 -18.33
C HIS A 280 -25.02 -8.95 -17.68
N ALA A 281 -25.81 -9.99 -17.86
CA ALA A 281 -25.51 -11.30 -17.28
C ALA A 281 -24.20 -11.87 -17.82
N SER A 282 -23.40 -12.51 -16.95
CA SER A 282 -22.12 -13.11 -17.33
C SER A 282 -22.18 -14.09 -18.50
N ALA A 283 -23.33 -14.73 -18.70
CA ALA A 283 -23.56 -15.64 -19.84
C ALA A 283 -23.62 -14.89 -21.18
N GLU A 284 -24.12 -13.66 -21.20
CA GLU A 284 -24.27 -12.83 -22.40
C GLU A 284 -22.96 -12.13 -22.78
N THR A 285 -22.14 -11.79 -21.80
CA THR A 285 -20.88 -11.07 -22.00
C THR A 285 -19.70 -12.00 -22.24
N LYS A 286 -19.86 -13.31 -21.97
CA LYS A 286 -18.79 -14.30 -22.10
C LYS A 286 -18.32 -14.45 -23.55
N GLY A 287 -17.04 -14.17 -23.77
CA GLY A 287 -16.39 -14.31 -25.08
C GLY A 287 -16.54 -13.09 -25.99
N LEU A 288 -17.17 -12.02 -25.53
CA LEU A 288 -17.13 -10.73 -26.21
C LEU A 288 -15.69 -10.16 -26.17
N ARG A 289 -15.32 -9.39 -27.18
CA ARG A 289 -14.08 -8.61 -27.14
C ARG A 289 -14.21 -7.49 -26.11
N ASP A 290 -13.11 -7.07 -25.49
CA ASP A 290 -13.09 -6.02 -24.48
C ASP A 290 -13.84 -4.76 -24.96
N SER A 291 -13.63 -4.35 -26.23
CA SER A 291 -14.30 -3.17 -26.82
C SER A 291 -15.81 -3.30 -27.03
N GLU A 292 -16.34 -4.52 -26.96
CA GLU A 292 -17.75 -4.87 -27.17
C GLU A 292 -18.43 -5.28 -25.85
N ASN A 293 -17.67 -5.46 -24.78
CA ASN A 293 -18.17 -5.91 -23.50
C ASN A 293 -18.60 -4.74 -22.62
N PRO A 294 -19.90 -4.59 -22.31
CA PRO A 294 -20.38 -3.51 -21.44
C PRO A 294 -19.75 -3.52 -20.04
N MET A 295 -19.27 -4.69 -19.58
CA MET A 295 -18.60 -4.87 -18.28
C MET A 295 -17.08 -4.68 -18.35
N ASP A 296 -16.51 -4.27 -19.50
CA ASP A 296 -15.05 -4.13 -19.67
C ASP A 296 -14.38 -3.25 -18.59
N PRO A 297 -14.94 -2.10 -18.18
CA PRO A 297 -14.30 -1.26 -17.15
C PRO A 297 -14.09 -1.99 -15.82
N ILE A 298 -15.01 -2.87 -15.42
CA ILE A 298 -14.89 -3.63 -14.17
C ILE A 298 -13.99 -4.86 -14.37
N ASN A 299 -14.03 -5.50 -15.53
CA ASN A 299 -13.18 -6.64 -15.87
C ASN A 299 -11.71 -6.25 -15.90
N ASP A 300 -11.37 -5.08 -16.48
CA ASP A 300 -10.01 -4.54 -16.49
C ASP A 300 -9.48 -4.32 -15.05
N ILE A 301 -10.33 -3.85 -14.15
CA ILE A 301 -10.00 -3.73 -12.73
C ILE A 301 -9.75 -5.11 -12.12
N HIS A 302 -10.60 -6.10 -12.41
CA HIS A 302 -10.46 -7.47 -11.91
C HIS A 302 -9.10 -8.08 -12.31
N ASP A 303 -8.71 -7.93 -13.56
CA ASP A 303 -7.46 -8.46 -14.09
C ASP A 303 -6.23 -7.80 -13.43
N LYS A 304 -6.26 -6.49 -13.27
CA LYS A 304 -5.17 -5.75 -12.64
C LYS A 304 -5.07 -6.03 -11.16
N MET A 305 -6.20 -6.17 -10.49
CA MET A 305 -6.25 -6.58 -9.09
C MET A 305 -5.69 -7.98 -8.89
N GLU A 306 -6.00 -8.92 -9.80
CA GLU A 306 -5.45 -10.26 -9.76
C GLU A 306 -3.94 -10.28 -9.95
N LYS A 307 -3.40 -9.53 -10.92
CA LYS A 307 -1.97 -9.33 -11.13
C LYS A 307 -1.30 -8.75 -9.89
N PHE A 308 -1.90 -7.72 -9.29
CA PHE A 308 -1.42 -7.12 -8.05
C PHE A 308 -1.36 -8.13 -6.90
N MET A 309 -2.43 -8.89 -6.67
CA MET A 309 -2.48 -9.87 -5.56
C MET A 309 -1.57 -11.06 -5.81
N SER A 310 -1.40 -11.49 -7.07
CA SER A 310 -0.50 -12.58 -7.46
C SER A 310 0.98 -12.25 -7.20
N ALA A 311 1.36 -10.97 -7.27
CA ALA A 311 2.69 -10.51 -6.90
C ALA A 311 3.00 -10.64 -5.39
N HIS A 312 1.97 -10.87 -4.57
CA HIS A 312 2.09 -10.98 -3.11
C HIS A 312 1.53 -12.31 -2.57
N PRO A 313 2.02 -13.49 -3.04
CA PRO A 313 1.38 -14.78 -2.77
C PRO A 313 1.34 -15.18 -1.29
N GLY A 314 2.21 -14.59 -0.47
CA GLY A 314 2.27 -14.83 0.99
C GLY A 314 1.53 -13.80 1.84
N TYR A 315 0.64 -13.00 1.25
CA TYR A 315 -0.05 -11.97 2.03
C TYR A 315 -0.95 -12.54 3.13
N ASP A 316 -1.03 -11.83 4.24
CA ASP A 316 -1.98 -12.15 5.31
C ASP A 316 -3.41 -11.83 4.84
N ARG A 317 -4.18 -12.87 4.57
CA ARG A 317 -5.56 -12.78 4.09
C ARG A 317 -6.50 -12.10 5.08
N SER A 318 -6.19 -12.11 6.37
CA SER A 318 -6.96 -11.37 7.37
C SER A 318 -6.85 -9.85 7.20
N ARG A 319 -5.85 -9.40 6.48
CA ARG A 319 -5.59 -7.99 6.15
C ARG A 319 -6.02 -7.61 4.73
N LEU A 320 -6.92 -8.35 4.11
CA LEU A 320 -7.33 -8.12 2.73
C LEU A 320 -7.80 -6.68 2.48
N GLN A 321 -8.54 -6.05 3.41
CA GLN A 321 -8.95 -4.64 3.27
C GLN A 321 -7.75 -3.68 3.23
N ASP A 322 -6.67 -3.97 3.94
CA ASP A 322 -5.46 -3.15 3.89
C ASP A 322 -4.81 -3.21 2.50
N TRP A 323 -4.81 -4.40 1.88
CA TRP A 323 -4.36 -4.60 0.50
C TRP A 323 -5.27 -3.90 -0.51
N MET A 324 -6.58 -3.95 -0.31
CA MET A 324 -7.53 -3.20 -1.13
C MET A 324 -7.34 -1.69 -1.03
N ASN A 325 -7.01 -1.17 0.14
CA ASN A 325 -6.68 0.25 0.32
C ASN A 325 -5.36 0.63 -0.38
N LEU A 326 -4.37 -0.27 -0.39
CA LEU A 326 -3.13 -0.06 -1.15
C LEU A 326 -3.41 -0.10 -2.66
N PHE A 327 -4.17 -1.09 -3.14
CA PHE A 327 -4.56 -1.17 -4.54
C PHE A 327 -5.34 0.08 -4.97
N TRP A 328 -6.29 0.54 -4.16
CA TRP A 328 -7.02 1.78 -4.38
C TRP A 328 -6.10 2.99 -4.55
N PHE A 329 -5.12 3.12 -3.65
CA PHE A 329 -4.16 4.21 -3.73
C PHE A 329 -3.37 4.16 -5.04
N LEU A 330 -2.96 2.99 -5.47
CA LEU A 330 -2.24 2.80 -6.73
C LEU A 330 -3.14 3.05 -7.95
N TRP A 331 -4.40 2.69 -7.87
CA TRP A 331 -5.38 2.85 -8.93
C TRP A 331 -5.81 4.31 -9.10
N CYS A 332 -6.28 4.93 -8.03
CA CYS A 332 -6.90 6.25 -8.07
C CYS A 332 -5.92 7.42 -7.92
N THR A 333 -4.64 7.19 -7.55
CA THR A 333 -3.67 8.27 -7.49
C THR A 333 -3.11 8.55 -8.88
N PRO A 334 -3.28 9.78 -9.42
CA PRO A 334 -2.79 10.13 -10.75
C PRO A 334 -1.27 10.19 -10.82
N GLY A 335 -0.75 10.14 -12.03
CA GLY A 335 0.67 10.24 -12.31
C GLY A 335 1.40 8.89 -12.35
N ASP A 336 2.70 8.95 -12.55
CA ASP A 336 3.57 7.79 -12.61
C ASP A 336 3.90 7.23 -11.20
N LYS A 337 4.73 6.21 -11.14
CA LYS A 337 5.15 5.59 -9.87
C LYS A 337 5.87 6.59 -8.94
N MET A 338 6.63 7.54 -9.50
CA MET A 338 7.34 8.55 -8.70
C MET A 338 6.36 9.55 -8.10
N ASP A 339 5.34 9.95 -8.86
CA ASP A 339 4.26 10.81 -8.37
C ASP A 339 3.49 10.13 -7.24
N LYS A 340 3.20 8.84 -7.36
CA LYS A 340 2.55 8.04 -6.31
C LYS A 340 3.41 7.94 -5.05
N VAL A 341 4.72 7.72 -5.17
CA VAL A 341 5.64 7.75 -4.03
C VAL A 341 5.61 9.12 -3.35
N LYS A 342 5.70 10.20 -4.12
CA LYS A 342 5.62 11.58 -3.61
C LYS A 342 4.29 11.86 -2.90
N ALA A 343 3.16 11.43 -3.50
CA ALA A 343 1.83 11.55 -2.92
C ALA A 343 1.73 10.78 -1.59
N PHE A 344 2.22 9.54 -1.55
CA PHE A 344 2.25 8.74 -0.34
C PHE A 344 3.09 9.38 0.77
N LEU A 345 4.30 9.84 0.47
CA LEU A 345 5.17 10.49 1.46
C LEU A 345 4.52 11.74 2.05
N LYS A 346 3.91 12.58 1.22
CA LYS A 346 3.15 13.76 1.67
C LYS A 346 1.99 13.36 2.59
N LEU A 347 1.21 12.34 2.20
CA LEU A 347 0.11 11.81 3.00
C LEU A 347 0.63 11.26 4.34
N ALA A 348 1.71 10.47 4.33
CA ALA A 348 2.29 9.85 5.50
C ALA A 348 2.84 10.87 6.52
N ILE A 349 3.43 11.97 6.04
CA ILE A 349 3.92 13.04 6.91
C ILE A 349 2.77 13.91 7.44
N SER A 350 1.67 14.06 6.67
CA SER A 350 0.50 14.82 7.11
C SER A 350 -0.30 14.12 8.20
N LYS A 351 -0.26 12.79 8.26
CA LYS A 351 -0.99 11.98 9.25
C LYS A 351 -0.20 11.83 10.54
N ARG A 352 -0.81 12.17 11.66
CA ARG A 352 -0.26 11.92 13.00
C ARG A 352 -0.53 10.49 13.41
N MET A 353 0.45 9.61 13.18
CA MET A 353 0.33 8.19 13.39
C MET A 353 1.70 7.59 13.73
N ARG A 354 1.86 7.12 14.95
CA ARG A 354 3.10 6.49 15.41
C ARG A 354 2.86 5.01 15.65
N ILE A 355 3.53 4.17 14.87
CA ILE A 355 3.50 2.72 14.99
C ILE A 355 4.89 2.24 15.37
N LYS A 356 4.99 1.49 16.45
CA LYS A 356 6.24 0.87 16.91
C LYS A 356 6.32 -0.57 16.42
N PHE A 357 7.53 -1.10 16.29
CA PHE A 357 7.75 -2.49 15.91
C PHE A 357 7.01 -3.47 16.83
N ARG A 358 7.01 -3.21 18.14
CA ARG A 358 6.28 -4.01 19.13
C ARG A 358 4.77 -4.00 18.95
N ASP A 359 4.21 -2.95 18.35
CA ASP A 359 2.76 -2.85 18.11
C ASP A 359 2.33 -3.80 16.97
N VAL A 360 3.28 -4.18 16.10
CA VAL A 360 3.06 -5.10 14.97
C VAL A 360 3.39 -6.54 15.36
N TYR A 361 4.50 -6.75 16.07
CA TYR A 361 5.05 -8.08 16.35
C TYR A 361 5.12 -8.42 17.84
N GLY A 362 4.72 -7.51 18.74
CA GLY A 362 4.61 -7.81 20.16
C GLY A 362 3.58 -8.91 20.40
N LYS A 363 3.85 -9.84 21.32
CA LYS A 363 2.85 -10.81 21.76
C LYS A 363 1.63 -10.02 22.22
N LYS A 364 0.47 -10.25 21.62
CA LYS A 364 -0.80 -9.88 22.24
C LYS A 364 -0.79 -10.58 23.58
N GLY A 365 -0.79 -9.81 24.67
CA GLY A 365 -0.91 -10.38 26.00
C GLY A 365 -2.09 -11.32 25.98
N GLY A 366 -1.84 -12.58 26.35
CA GLY A 366 -2.91 -13.55 26.44
C GLY A 366 -3.92 -12.99 27.44
N ASP A 367 -5.14 -12.88 27.01
CA ASP A 367 -6.27 -12.85 27.93
C ASP A 367 -6.26 -14.22 28.62
N SER A 368 -5.77 -14.20 29.86
CA SER A 368 -5.95 -15.30 30.84
C SER A 368 -7.32 -15.14 31.48
#